data_791099ae2deec90cd8d31b762d20ab9b
#
_entry.id   791099ae2deec90cd8d31b762d20ab9b
#
_cell.length_a   1.000
_cell.length_b   1.000
_cell.length_c   1.000
_cell.angle_alpha   90.00
_cell.angle_beta   90.00
_cell.angle_gamma   90.00
#
_symmetry.space_group_name_H-M   'P 1'
#
loop_
_entity.id
_entity.type
_entity.pdbx_description
1 polymer ?
#
loop_
_entity_poly.entity_id
_entity_poly.type
_entity_poly.pdbx_seq_one_letter_code
_entity_poly.pdbx_strand_id
1 'polypeptide(L)'
;MADQAADQMAKMQVSSGGSGRSRKTPEVVYGEPTGTPEEIAAAEAAASDQGTKVAALKAAKKAGDASATDEAISAEVAILKDLKKTADKLKGAIDKPKGAAPKQKGKGGQAPSKKEKHENAKAKKETGLGLDATIEEDFGAWYSQVVVAGELIEYYDISGCYILRPWAYSMWEQIKDFFDKEIKKEGVENCYFPLFVSSARLEAEKDHIEDFAPEVAWVTRSGQSELDVPIAVRPTSETVMYPVFANWIRSHRDLPMKLNQWCNVVRWEFKHPTPFIRSREFLWQEGHTAFTNKADADKEVRHILDLYRRVYEELLAVPVIPGVKSEKEKFAGGLYTTTVEAFVPHTGRGIQGATSHCLGQNFAKMFQIEYENKNGGRSMVWQNSWGCTTRTIGVAIMVHGDNKGLVLPPRVAPLQVVVVTIPNSKLSAEDAKKLNGAYPPSNPFLSAVHPRVVTSPHPSRSFCFARFGFLVLARRRRCAAGEYAYQTRQPYIAETPYH
;
A
#
# COMPACT_ATOMS: atom_id res chain seq x y z
N MET A 1 -9.62 -6.07 12.03
CA MET A 1 -10.33 -6.21 10.73
C MET A 1 -9.45 -5.84 9.53
N ALA A 2 -8.59 -4.83 9.59
CA ALA A 2 -7.61 -4.54 8.52
C ALA A 2 -6.61 -5.71 8.32
N ASP A 3 -6.22 -6.38 9.39
CA ASP A 3 -5.30 -7.52 9.34
C ASP A 3 -5.89 -8.76 8.64
N GLN A 4 -7.19 -8.99 8.77
CA GLN A 4 -7.86 -10.10 8.06
C GLN A 4 -7.98 -9.86 6.56
N ALA A 5 -8.06 -8.60 6.13
CA ALA A 5 -8.10 -8.25 4.70
C ALA A 5 -6.76 -8.49 4.02
N ALA A 6 -5.67 -8.13 4.70
CA ALA A 6 -4.31 -8.38 4.21
C ALA A 6 -3.97 -9.88 4.21
N ASP A 7 -4.40 -10.62 5.22
CA ASP A 7 -4.16 -12.07 5.33
C ASP A 7 -4.87 -12.88 4.23
N GLN A 8 -6.05 -12.46 3.78
CA GLN A 8 -6.72 -13.11 2.64
C GLN A 8 -6.13 -12.70 1.27
N MET A 9 -5.65 -11.47 1.12
CA MET A 9 -4.88 -11.08 -0.09
C MET A 9 -3.56 -11.85 -0.17
N ALA A 10 -2.91 -12.09 0.95
CA ALA A 10 -1.69 -12.86 1.02
C ALA A 10 -1.88 -14.34 0.67
N LYS A 11 -3.01 -14.92 0.99
CA LYS A 11 -3.36 -16.31 0.60
C LYS A 11 -3.60 -16.46 -0.91
N MET A 12 -3.80 -15.37 -1.64
CA MET A 12 -4.00 -15.38 -3.10
C MET A 12 -2.72 -15.35 -3.93
N GLN A 13 -1.56 -15.02 -3.35
CA GLN A 13 -0.31 -14.82 -4.11
C GLN A 13 0.55 -16.08 -4.36
N VAL A 14 0.14 -17.27 -3.96
CA VAL A 14 0.97 -18.50 -4.04
C VAL A 14 0.90 -19.21 -5.41
N SER A 15 0.71 -18.53 -6.54
CA SER A 15 0.65 -19.26 -7.81
C SER A 15 1.39 -18.67 -9.02
N SER A 16 2.41 -17.84 -8.83
CA SER A 16 3.21 -17.37 -9.97
C SER A 16 4.70 -17.67 -9.83
N GLY A 17 5.06 -18.91 -10.11
CA GLY A 17 6.47 -19.31 -10.21
C GLY A 17 6.63 -20.79 -10.54
N GLY A 18 6.69 -21.11 -11.83
CA GLY A 18 7.10 -22.43 -12.30
C GLY A 18 6.07 -23.15 -13.15
N SER A 19 6.40 -23.37 -14.41
CA SER A 19 5.70 -24.23 -15.37
C SER A 19 5.76 -25.69 -14.90
N GLY A 20 4.86 -26.06 -14.00
CA GLY A 20 4.60 -27.43 -13.61
C GLY A 20 3.14 -27.50 -13.22
N ARG A 21 2.37 -28.36 -13.89
CA ARG A 21 0.98 -28.66 -13.54
C ARG A 21 0.88 -29.06 -12.07
N SER A 22 0.68 -28.09 -11.17
CA SER A 22 0.36 -28.34 -9.78
C SER A 22 -1.14 -28.58 -9.69
N ARG A 23 -1.53 -29.78 -9.25
CA ARG A 23 -2.89 -30.11 -8.86
C ARG A 23 -3.27 -29.17 -7.71
N LYS A 24 -4.32 -28.35 -7.88
CA LYS A 24 -4.91 -27.56 -6.79
C LYS A 24 -5.25 -28.49 -5.63
N THR A 25 -4.64 -28.28 -4.48
CA THR A 25 -5.11 -28.87 -3.22
C THR A 25 -6.48 -28.30 -2.91
N PRO A 26 -7.47 -29.10 -2.52
CA PRO A 26 -8.80 -28.61 -2.16
C PRO A 26 -8.69 -27.70 -0.94
N GLU A 27 -9.38 -26.56 -0.98
CA GLU A 27 -9.50 -25.60 0.10
C GLU A 27 -10.26 -26.25 1.27
N VAL A 28 -9.62 -26.37 2.41
CA VAL A 28 -10.20 -26.96 3.62
C VAL A 28 -10.96 -25.88 4.38
N VAL A 29 -12.26 -26.12 4.64
CA VAL A 29 -13.10 -25.23 5.46
C VAL A 29 -13.11 -25.78 6.88
N TYR A 30 -12.76 -24.94 7.87
CA TYR A 30 -12.72 -25.32 9.28
C TYR A 30 -13.98 -24.88 10.00
N GLY A 31 -14.56 -25.79 10.83
CA GLY A 31 -15.57 -25.52 11.83
C GLY A 31 -14.97 -25.39 13.23
N GLU A 32 -15.72 -25.66 14.29
CA GLU A 32 -15.15 -25.69 15.64
C GLU A 32 -14.17 -26.88 15.77
N PRO A 33 -12.99 -26.69 16.42
CA PRO A 33 -12.02 -27.76 16.62
C PRO A 33 -12.63 -28.91 17.43
N THR A 34 -12.39 -30.15 16.99
CA THR A 34 -12.85 -31.39 17.68
C THR A 34 -11.76 -31.98 18.57
N GLY A 35 -10.49 -31.52 18.47
CA GLY A 35 -9.37 -31.93 19.30
C GLY A 35 -8.91 -30.84 20.25
N THR A 36 -8.19 -31.24 21.31
CA THR A 36 -7.51 -30.29 22.20
C THR A 36 -6.34 -29.61 21.50
N PRO A 37 -5.88 -28.42 21.95
CA PRO A 37 -4.69 -27.79 21.39
C PRO A 37 -3.44 -28.67 21.38
N GLU A 38 -3.28 -29.55 22.37
CA GLU A 38 -2.16 -30.48 22.49
C GLU A 38 -2.27 -31.60 21.45
N GLU A 39 -3.44 -32.17 21.23
CA GLU A 39 -3.69 -33.21 20.22
C GLU A 39 -3.47 -32.66 18.79
N ILE A 40 -3.91 -31.43 18.53
CA ILE A 40 -3.70 -30.75 17.26
C ILE A 40 -2.21 -30.52 17.01
N ALA A 41 -1.49 -30.02 18.00
CA ALA A 41 -0.03 -29.78 17.91
C ALA A 41 0.74 -31.07 17.69
N ALA A 42 0.38 -32.17 18.37
CA ALA A 42 1.01 -33.48 18.20
C ALA A 42 0.76 -34.04 16.78
N ALA A 43 -0.45 -33.93 16.25
CA ALA A 43 -0.77 -34.38 14.90
C ALA A 43 -0.05 -33.56 13.81
N GLU A 44 0.12 -32.27 14.02
CA GLU A 44 0.88 -31.39 13.12
C GLU A 44 2.38 -31.71 13.15
N ALA A 45 2.96 -31.95 14.33
CA ALA A 45 4.34 -32.36 14.48
C ALA A 45 4.60 -33.69 13.74
N ALA A 46 3.74 -34.68 13.93
CA ALA A 46 3.85 -35.97 13.24
C ALA A 46 3.77 -35.82 11.69
N ALA A 47 2.87 -34.97 11.20
CA ALA A 47 2.78 -34.69 9.76
C ALA A 47 4.01 -33.94 9.22
N SER A 48 4.61 -33.03 10.01
CA SER A 48 5.84 -32.33 9.68
C SER A 48 7.04 -33.29 9.57
N ASP A 49 7.23 -34.15 10.56
CA ASP A 49 8.30 -35.14 10.59
C ASP A 49 8.20 -36.12 9.42
N GLN A 50 6.99 -36.58 9.12
CA GLN A 50 6.74 -37.43 7.98
C GLN A 50 7.01 -36.70 6.65
N GLY A 51 6.70 -35.39 6.58
CA GLY A 51 7.03 -34.55 5.43
C GLY A 51 8.53 -34.48 5.17
N THR A 52 9.32 -34.40 6.24
CA THR A 52 10.79 -34.38 6.20
C THR A 52 11.36 -35.73 5.67
N LYS A 53 10.80 -36.86 6.11
CA LYS A 53 11.16 -38.19 5.60
C LYS A 53 10.90 -38.34 4.11
N VAL A 54 9.72 -37.89 3.64
CA VAL A 54 9.38 -37.91 2.22
C VAL A 54 10.34 -37.05 1.39
N ALA A 55 10.73 -35.88 1.92
CA ALA A 55 11.68 -34.98 1.25
C ALA A 55 13.08 -35.63 1.16
N ALA A 56 13.55 -36.28 2.23
CA ALA A 56 14.81 -36.99 2.27
C ALA A 56 14.85 -38.15 1.25
N LEU A 57 13.82 -38.97 1.17
CA LEU A 57 13.72 -40.06 0.20
C LEU A 57 13.73 -39.56 -1.24
N LYS A 58 13.03 -38.46 -1.53
CA LYS A 58 13.05 -37.83 -2.85
C LYS A 58 14.43 -37.29 -3.22
N ALA A 59 15.15 -36.72 -2.25
CA ALA A 59 16.50 -36.22 -2.45
C ALA A 59 17.51 -37.40 -2.67
N ALA A 60 17.40 -38.49 -1.90
CA ALA A 60 18.21 -39.70 -2.06
C ALA A 60 17.98 -40.33 -3.46
N LYS A 61 16.73 -40.42 -3.91
CA LYS A 61 16.42 -40.89 -5.27
C LYS A 61 17.06 -40.00 -6.35
N LYS A 62 17.04 -38.71 -6.19
CA LYS A 62 17.64 -37.74 -7.11
C LYS A 62 19.17 -37.87 -7.13
N ALA A 63 19.76 -38.31 -6.02
CA ALA A 63 21.20 -38.61 -5.88
C ALA A 63 21.59 -40.00 -6.40
N GLY A 64 20.65 -40.80 -6.90
CA GLY A 64 20.93 -42.12 -7.46
C GLY A 64 20.96 -43.29 -6.44
N ASP A 65 20.42 -43.09 -5.24
CA ASP A 65 20.31 -44.12 -4.22
C ASP A 65 19.30 -45.19 -4.63
N ALA A 66 19.74 -46.43 -4.82
CA ALA A 66 18.94 -47.57 -5.25
C ALA A 66 17.87 -48.00 -4.23
N SER A 67 18.01 -47.61 -2.95
CA SER A 67 17.05 -47.89 -1.89
C SER A 67 15.82 -46.97 -1.91
N ALA A 68 15.94 -45.80 -2.56
CA ALA A 68 14.86 -44.79 -2.65
C ALA A 68 13.97 -45.06 -3.88
N THR A 69 13.21 -46.16 -3.87
CA THR A 69 12.31 -46.53 -4.97
C THR A 69 11.03 -45.67 -5.03
N ASP A 70 10.35 -45.67 -6.19
CA ASP A 70 9.05 -44.97 -6.34
C ASP A 70 7.99 -45.57 -5.41
N GLU A 71 8.05 -46.84 -5.15
CA GLU A 71 7.16 -47.55 -4.24
C GLU A 71 7.37 -47.13 -2.79
N ALA A 72 8.62 -47.03 -2.33
CA ALA A 72 8.96 -46.53 -1.00
C ALA A 72 8.50 -45.07 -0.80
N ILE A 73 8.75 -44.19 -1.78
CA ILE A 73 8.27 -42.81 -1.74
C ILE A 73 6.75 -42.73 -1.73
N SER A 74 6.06 -43.57 -2.52
CA SER A 74 4.60 -43.62 -2.58
C SER A 74 3.98 -44.08 -1.26
N ALA A 75 4.57 -45.04 -0.57
CA ALA A 75 4.14 -45.49 0.74
C ALA A 75 4.24 -44.42 1.80
N GLU A 76 5.38 -43.71 1.88
CA GLU A 76 5.56 -42.62 2.84
C GLU A 76 4.72 -41.39 2.53
N VAL A 77 4.40 -41.12 1.26
CA VAL A 77 3.44 -40.08 0.84
C VAL A 77 2.01 -40.45 1.25
N ALA A 78 1.64 -41.73 1.25
CA ALA A 78 0.32 -42.16 1.73
C ALA A 78 0.18 -41.91 3.24
N ILE A 79 1.18 -42.27 4.04
CA ILE A 79 1.24 -41.99 5.48
C ILE A 79 1.14 -40.48 5.76
N LEU A 80 1.89 -39.65 5.03
CA LEU A 80 1.82 -38.19 5.16
C LEU A 80 0.41 -37.64 4.89
N LYS A 81 -0.29 -38.19 3.90
CA LYS A 81 -1.67 -37.78 3.59
C LYS A 81 -2.64 -38.11 4.71
N ASP A 82 -2.50 -39.29 5.33
CA ASP A 82 -3.35 -39.70 6.42
C ASP A 82 -3.11 -38.88 7.69
N LEU A 83 -1.85 -38.58 8.02
CA LEU A 83 -1.50 -37.72 9.14
C LEU A 83 -2.05 -36.29 8.96
N LYS A 84 -1.93 -35.74 7.77
CA LYS A 84 -2.53 -34.43 7.45
C LYS A 84 -4.03 -34.44 7.57
N LYS A 85 -4.70 -35.49 7.07
CA LYS A 85 -6.15 -35.64 7.19
C LYS A 85 -6.60 -35.74 8.65
N THR A 86 -5.80 -36.39 9.50
CA THR A 86 -6.09 -36.50 10.94
C THR A 86 -5.92 -35.14 11.62
N ALA A 87 -4.87 -34.39 11.33
CA ALA A 87 -4.66 -33.05 11.85
C ALA A 87 -5.79 -32.07 11.41
N ASP A 88 -6.18 -32.13 10.14
CA ASP A 88 -7.28 -31.32 9.63
C ASP A 88 -8.63 -31.67 10.29
N LYS A 89 -8.87 -32.96 10.56
CA LYS A 89 -10.07 -33.42 11.27
C LYS A 89 -10.11 -32.89 12.70
N LEU A 90 -9.00 -32.95 13.42
CA LEU A 90 -8.92 -32.44 14.79
C LEU A 90 -9.10 -30.91 14.84
N LYS A 91 -8.72 -30.19 13.79
CA LYS A 91 -8.97 -28.75 13.61
C LYS A 91 -10.43 -28.42 13.24
N GLY A 92 -11.30 -29.41 13.08
CA GLY A 92 -12.69 -29.22 12.69
C GLY A 92 -12.89 -29.01 11.19
N ALA A 93 -12.03 -29.57 10.34
CA ALA A 93 -12.24 -29.54 8.90
C ALA A 93 -13.53 -30.26 8.49
N ILE A 94 -14.38 -29.56 7.75
CA ILE A 94 -15.67 -30.10 7.29
C ILE A 94 -15.51 -30.57 5.84
N ASP A 95 -15.78 -31.88 5.60
CA ASP A 95 -15.86 -32.38 4.23
C ASP A 95 -17.05 -31.74 3.49
N LYS A 96 -16.81 -31.11 2.36
CA LYS A 96 -17.88 -30.51 1.55
C LYS A 96 -18.83 -31.61 1.07
N PRO A 97 -20.16 -31.55 1.37
CA PRO A 97 -21.10 -32.49 0.82
C PRO A 97 -21.16 -32.36 -0.72
N LYS A 98 -21.07 -33.50 -1.40
CA LYS A 98 -21.28 -33.59 -2.84
C LYS A 98 -22.76 -33.28 -3.12
N GLY A 99 -23.05 -32.06 -3.58
CA GLY A 99 -24.38 -31.68 -4.04
C GLY A 99 -24.99 -30.49 -3.29
N ALA A 100 -24.40 -29.32 -3.35
CA ALA A 100 -25.09 -28.10 -2.98
C ALA A 100 -25.55 -27.35 -4.24
N ALA A 101 -26.83 -26.97 -4.25
CA ALA A 101 -27.49 -26.22 -5.30
C ALA A 101 -26.77 -24.86 -5.60
N PRO A 102 -26.89 -24.31 -6.79
CA PRO A 102 -26.15 -23.10 -7.18
C PRO A 102 -26.58 -21.92 -6.31
N LYS A 103 -25.61 -21.27 -5.65
CA LYS A 103 -25.80 -20.03 -4.93
C LYS A 103 -26.28 -18.95 -5.91
N GLN A 104 -27.37 -18.28 -5.57
CA GLN A 104 -27.85 -17.10 -6.27
C GLN A 104 -26.72 -16.07 -6.38
N LYS A 105 -26.37 -15.71 -7.62
CA LYS A 105 -25.42 -14.64 -7.95
C LYS A 105 -26.04 -13.32 -7.49
N GLY A 106 -25.42 -12.68 -6.51
CA GLY A 106 -25.65 -11.27 -6.25
C GLY A 106 -25.32 -10.45 -7.50
N LYS A 107 -26.22 -9.54 -7.87
CA LYS A 107 -26.00 -8.58 -8.96
C LYS A 107 -24.89 -7.62 -8.56
N GLY A 108 -23.67 -7.83 -9.11
CA GLY A 108 -22.56 -6.93 -8.90
C GLY A 108 -21.41 -7.27 -9.85
N GLY A 109 -21.16 -6.41 -10.84
CA GLY A 109 -20.04 -6.49 -11.76
C GLY A 109 -20.26 -7.44 -12.95
N GLN A 110 -20.41 -6.88 -14.13
CA GLN A 110 -20.37 -7.66 -15.36
C GLN A 110 -18.95 -8.20 -15.55
N ALA A 111 -18.81 -9.53 -15.65
CA ALA A 111 -17.55 -10.14 -16.10
C ALA A 111 -17.12 -9.52 -17.43
N PRO A 112 -15.80 -9.32 -17.68
CA PRO A 112 -15.31 -8.70 -18.90
C PRO A 112 -15.82 -9.46 -20.12
N SER A 113 -16.28 -8.72 -21.11
CA SER A 113 -16.83 -9.28 -22.32
C SER A 113 -15.74 -10.11 -23.03
N LYS A 114 -16.14 -11.12 -23.82
CA LYS A 114 -15.20 -11.89 -24.66
C LYS A 114 -14.35 -10.97 -25.52
N LYS A 115 -14.86 -9.79 -25.90
CA LYS A 115 -14.17 -8.77 -26.67
C LYS A 115 -13.03 -8.12 -25.87
N GLU A 116 -13.27 -7.76 -24.59
CA GLU A 116 -12.23 -7.17 -23.71
C GLU A 116 -11.12 -8.16 -23.38
N LYS A 117 -11.46 -9.45 -23.13
CA LYS A 117 -10.45 -10.50 -22.95
C LYS A 117 -9.60 -10.69 -24.21
N HIS A 118 -10.20 -10.60 -25.39
CA HIS A 118 -9.49 -10.72 -26.65
C HIS A 118 -8.62 -9.49 -26.95
N GLU A 119 -9.10 -8.28 -26.65
CA GLU A 119 -8.33 -7.04 -26.78
C GLU A 119 -7.13 -7.01 -25.85
N ASN A 120 -7.28 -7.42 -24.58
CA ASN A 120 -6.17 -7.53 -23.63
C ASN A 120 -5.14 -8.58 -24.06
N ALA A 121 -5.58 -9.75 -24.50
CA ALA A 121 -4.68 -10.79 -25.01
C ALA A 121 -3.93 -10.34 -26.28
N LYS A 122 -4.60 -9.59 -27.16
CA LYS A 122 -3.99 -9.02 -28.35
C LYS A 122 -2.97 -7.93 -28.00
N ALA A 123 -3.32 -7.01 -27.09
CA ALA A 123 -2.42 -5.96 -26.63
C ALA A 123 -1.15 -6.54 -25.99
N LYS A 124 -1.28 -7.57 -25.16
CA LYS A 124 -0.14 -8.26 -24.56
C LYS A 124 0.75 -8.94 -25.61
N LYS A 125 0.15 -9.56 -26.62
CA LYS A 125 0.90 -10.21 -27.70
C LYS A 125 1.67 -9.21 -28.56
N GLU A 126 1.10 -8.03 -28.81
CA GLU A 126 1.70 -6.98 -29.64
C GLU A 126 2.75 -6.14 -28.90
N THR A 127 2.55 -5.88 -27.63
CA THR A 127 3.35 -4.91 -26.85
C THR A 127 4.14 -5.55 -25.71
N GLY A 128 3.88 -6.80 -25.35
CA GLY A 128 4.35 -7.43 -24.11
C GLY A 128 3.70 -6.86 -22.85
N LEU A 129 2.80 -5.89 -22.99
CA LEU A 129 2.03 -5.26 -21.95
C LEU A 129 0.60 -5.78 -21.95
N GLY A 130 -0.06 -5.69 -20.84
CA GLY A 130 -1.44 -6.14 -20.66
C GLY A 130 -1.60 -6.98 -19.41
N LEU A 131 -2.85 -7.13 -18.98
CA LEU A 131 -3.19 -7.88 -17.79
C LEU A 131 -3.77 -9.24 -18.18
N ASP A 132 -3.31 -10.29 -17.52
CA ASP A 132 -3.88 -11.65 -17.66
C ASP A 132 -5.04 -11.86 -16.70
N ALA A 133 -4.95 -11.25 -15.49
CA ALA A 133 -5.96 -11.31 -14.46
C ALA A 133 -6.97 -10.17 -14.60
N THR A 134 -8.21 -10.44 -14.22
CA THR A 134 -9.25 -9.43 -14.08
C THR A 134 -9.61 -9.23 -12.61
N ILE A 135 -10.16 -8.07 -12.28
CA ILE A 135 -10.58 -7.70 -10.93
C ILE A 135 -11.54 -8.75 -10.34
N GLU A 136 -12.46 -9.25 -11.17
CA GLU A 136 -13.52 -10.16 -10.76
C GLU A 136 -13.04 -11.62 -10.61
N GLU A 137 -12.00 -12.01 -11.36
CA GLU A 137 -11.48 -13.39 -11.34
C GLU A 137 -10.42 -13.56 -10.25
N ASP A 138 -9.48 -12.63 -10.15
CA ASP A 138 -8.39 -12.66 -9.14
C ASP A 138 -7.88 -11.24 -8.88
N PHE A 139 -8.46 -10.57 -7.88
CA PHE A 139 -8.10 -9.22 -7.50
C PHE A 139 -6.62 -9.08 -7.10
N GLY A 140 -6.06 -10.08 -6.40
CA GLY A 140 -4.67 -10.05 -5.96
C GLY A 140 -3.67 -10.13 -7.11
N ALA A 141 -3.91 -11.06 -8.04
CA ALA A 141 -3.11 -11.19 -9.25
C ALA A 141 -3.26 -9.96 -10.16
N TRP A 142 -4.48 -9.43 -10.31
CA TRP A 142 -4.74 -8.19 -11.03
C TRP A 142 -3.95 -7.02 -10.43
N TYR A 143 -4.03 -6.81 -9.11
CA TYR A 143 -3.32 -5.73 -8.44
C TYR A 143 -1.80 -5.82 -8.63
N SER A 144 -1.23 -7.02 -8.44
CA SER A 144 0.20 -7.27 -8.63
C SER A 144 0.66 -7.00 -10.07
N GLN A 145 -0.18 -7.32 -11.06
CA GLN A 145 0.11 -7.03 -12.46
C GLN A 145 -0.02 -5.53 -12.77
N VAL A 146 -1.03 -4.85 -12.24
CA VAL A 146 -1.24 -3.41 -12.48
C VAL A 146 -0.07 -2.57 -11.98
N VAL A 147 0.45 -2.86 -10.77
CA VAL A 147 1.55 -2.07 -10.21
C VAL A 147 2.86 -2.24 -10.98
N VAL A 148 3.08 -3.42 -11.58
CA VAL A 148 4.25 -3.69 -12.41
C VAL A 148 4.06 -3.18 -13.84
N ALA A 149 2.93 -3.51 -14.49
CA ALA A 149 2.64 -3.08 -15.86
C ALA A 149 2.45 -1.56 -15.95
N GLY A 150 1.94 -0.92 -14.89
CA GLY A 150 1.86 0.54 -14.75
C GLY A 150 3.20 1.21 -14.45
N GLU A 151 4.29 0.45 -14.43
CA GLU A 151 5.65 0.93 -14.17
C GLU A 151 5.80 1.67 -12.83
N LEU A 152 5.03 1.26 -11.81
CA LEU A 152 5.05 1.89 -10.49
C LEU A 152 6.13 1.31 -9.60
N ILE A 153 6.35 -0.01 -9.67
CA ILE A 153 7.36 -0.71 -8.89
C ILE A 153 8.17 -1.68 -9.72
N GLU A 154 9.32 -2.05 -9.14
CA GLU A 154 10.08 -3.25 -9.48
C GLU A 154 10.22 -4.11 -8.23
N TYR A 155 10.13 -5.43 -8.36
CA TYR A 155 10.39 -6.35 -7.27
C TYR A 155 11.88 -6.38 -6.95
N TYR A 156 12.19 -6.43 -5.66
CA TYR A 156 13.55 -6.54 -5.15
C TYR A 156 13.77 -7.92 -4.52
N ASP A 157 15.01 -8.34 -4.37
CA ASP A 157 15.38 -9.65 -3.84
C ASP A 157 15.07 -9.81 -2.35
N ILE A 158 14.86 -8.71 -1.62
CA ILE A 158 14.38 -8.72 -0.24
C ILE A 158 12.87 -8.62 -0.23
N SER A 159 12.20 -9.69 0.18
CA SER A 159 10.73 -9.76 0.24
C SER A 159 10.15 -8.64 1.09
N GLY A 160 9.17 -7.91 0.53
CA GLY A 160 8.51 -6.79 1.20
C GLY A 160 9.21 -5.45 1.07
N CYS A 161 10.37 -5.41 0.43
CA CYS A 161 11.03 -4.20 -0.04
C CYS A 161 10.79 -4.07 -1.54
N TYR A 162 10.43 -2.87 -2.01
CA TYR A 162 10.09 -2.62 -3.39
C TYR A 162 10.85 -1.40 -3.92
N ILE A 163 11.33 -1.50 -5.15
CA ILE A 163 11.86 -0.34 -5.86
C ILE A 163 10.69 0.50 -6.34
N LEU A 164 10.56 1.73 -5.85
CA LEU A 164 9.60 2.69 -6.37
C LEU A 164 10.14 3.30 -7.64
N ARG A 165 9.48 3.06 -8.77
CA ARG A 165 9.88 3.62 -10.07
C ARG A 165 9.44 5.09 -10.16
N PRO A 166 9.99 5.87 -11.11
CA PRO A 166 9.72 7.31 -11.21
C PRO A 166 8.25 7.71 -11.22
N TRP A 167 7.36 6.88 -11.80
CA TRP A 167 5.91 7.16 -11.81
C TRP A 167 5.31 7.12 -10.41
N ALA A 168 5.61 6.08 -9.62
CA ALA A 168 5.13 5.98 -8.25
C ALA A 168 5.75 7.06 -7.36
N TYR A 169 7.05 7.33 -7.54
CA TYR A 169 7.73 8.34 -6.75
C TYR A 169 7.18 9.74 -7.02
N SER A 170 6.88 10.05 -8.28
CA SER A 170 6.23 11.33 -8.63
C SER A 170 4.83 11.48 -8.01
N MET A 171 4.05 10.39 -7.89
CA MET A 171 2.79 10.43 -7.14
C MET A 171 3.03 10.76 -5.67
N TRP A 172 4.05 10.15 -5.08
CA TRP A 172 4.45 10.44 -3.70
C TRP A 172 4.88 11.90 -3.51
N GLU A 173 5.62 12.47 -4.46
CA GLU A 173 5.98 13.89 -4.46
C GLU A 173 4.75 14.80 -4.47
N GLN A 174 3.73 14.51 -5.29
CA GLN A 174 2.49 15.29 -5.30
C GLN A 174 1.76 15.22 -3.93
N ILE A 175 1.72 14.04 -3.31
CA ILE A 175 1.13 13.86 -1.98
C ILE A 175 1.93 14.65 -0.93
N LYS A 176 3.26 14.55 -0.98
CA LYS A 176 4.17 15.29 -0.11
C LYS A 176 3.99 16.80 -0.25
N ASP A 177 4.02 17.31 -1.47
CA ASP A 177 3.92 18.75 -1.75
C ASP A 177 2.58 19.31 -1.26
N PHE A 178 1.49 18.59 -1.49
CA PHE A 178 0.17 18.97 -1.01
C PHE A 178 0.12 19.03 0.52
N PHE A 179 0.52 17.94 1.18
CA PHE A 179 0.41 17.83 2.64
C PHE A 179 1.41 18.73 3.37
N ASP A 180 2.67 18.78 2.92
CA ASP A 180 3.72 19.63 3.50
C ASP A 180 3.34 21.11 3.47
N LYS A 181 2.73 21.56 2.36
CA LYS A 181 2.22 22.92 2.24
C LYS A 181 1.12 23.24 3.25
N GLU A 182 0.24 22.30 3.52
CA GLU A 182 -0.88 22.51 4.45
C GLU A 182 -0.40 22.51 5.90
N ILE A 183 0.45 21.56 6.31
CA ILE A 183 0.95 21.51 7.70
C ILE A 183 1.87 22.69 8.04
N LYS A 184 2.60 23.24 7.08
CA LYS A 184 3.41 24.45 7.29
C LYS A 184 2.58 25.68 7.59
N LYS A 185 1.35 25.79 7.09
CA LYS A 185 0.42 26.87 7.47
C LYS A 185 0.05 26.81 8.95
N GLU A 186 0.10 25.61 9.53
CA GLU A 186 -0.17 25.36 10.96
C GLU A 186 1.07 25.54 11.85
N GLY A 187 2.19 25.98 11.27
CA GLY A 187 3.46 26.18 11.99
C GLY A 187 4.23 24.89 12.25
N VAL A 188 3.96 23.83 11.50
CA VAL A 188 4.75 22.58 11.60
C VAL A 188 6.07 22.76 10.85
N GLU A 189 7.17 22.39 11.50
CA GLU A 189 8.52 22.45 10.96
C GLU A 189 9.03 21.06 10.59
N ASN A 190 9.69 20.96 9.43
CA ASN A 190 10.33 19.70 9.03
C ASN A 190 11.68 19.55 9.72
N CYS A 191 11.95 18.35 10.19
CA CYS A 191 13.20 17.96 10.84
C CYS A 191 13.67 16.60 10.32
N TYR A 192 14.83 16.16 10.80
CA TYR A 192 15.34 14.81 10.53
C TYR A 192 15.95 14.21 11.79
N PHE A 193 15.53 13.01 12.13
CA PHE A 193 16.06 12.20 13.21
C PHE A 193 16.73 10.94 12.66
N PRO A 194 17.76 10.40 13.36
CA PRO A 194 18.52 9.26 12.88
C PRO A 194 17.69 8.02 12.60
N LEU A 195 18.13 7.24 11.59
CA LEU A 195 17.56 5.96 11.22
C LEU A 195 17.72 4.90 12.34
N PHE A 196 18.85 4.93 13.06
CA PHE A 196 19.19 3.92 14.03
C PHE A 196 18.73 4.30 15.44
N VAL A 197 18.22 3.29 16.15
CA VAL A 197 17.75 3.36 17.52
C VAL A 197 18.61 2.44 18.37
N SER A 198 19.10 2.90 19.52
CA SER A 198 19.83 2.03 20.46
C SER A 198 18.86 1.04 21.13
N SER A 199 19.37 -0.17 21.43
CA SER A 199 18.59 -1.20 22.14
C SER A 199 18.02 -0.69 23.46
N ALA A 200 18.83 0.03 24.25
CA ALA A 200 18.42 0.58 25.53
C ALA A 200 17.20 1.52 25.45
N ARG A 201 17.12 2.35 24.39
CA ARG A 201 15.96 3.23 24.19
C ARG A 201 14.71 2.46 23.78
N LEU A 202 14.89 1.44 22.94
CA LEU A 202 13.77 0.63 22.47
C LEU A 202 13.21 -0.28 23.58
N GLU A 203 14.08 -0.80 24.45
CA GLU A 203 13.69 -1.60 25.61
C GLU A 203 12.96 -0.77 26.66
N ALA A 204 13.40 0.48 26.90
CA ALA A 204 12.72 1.40 27.81
C ALA A 204 11.27 1.70 27.37
N GLU A 205 11.00 1.76 26.08
CA GLU A 205 9.63 1.91 25.55
C GLU A 205 8.83 0.63 25.74
N LYS A 206 9.42 -0.54 25.48
CA LYS A 206 8.78 -1.85 25.61
C LYS A 206 8.31 -2.12 27.03
N ASP A 207 9.11 -1.75 28.02
CA ASP A 207 8.80 -1.95 29.43
C ASP A 207 7.59 -1.12 29.92
N HIS A 208 7.21 -0.06 29.17
CA HIS A 208 6.13 0.84 29.53
C HIS A 208 4.84 0.64 28.72
N ILE A 209 4.90 -0.12 27.63
CA ILE A 209 3.77 -0.37 26.72
C ILE A 209 3.59 -1.88 26.61
N GLU A 210 2.67 -2.43 27.41
CA GLU A 210 2.22 -3.82 27.26
C GLU A 210 1.75 -4.04 25.80
N ASP A 211 2.15 -5.14 25.19
CA ASP A 211 1.84 -5.53 23.80
C ASP A 211 2.54 -4.72 22.68
N PHE A 212 3.45 -3.80 22.99
CA PHE A 212 4.27 -3.13 21.98
C PHE A 212 5.60 -3.87 21.79
N ALA A 213 5.61 -4.87 20.94
CA ALA A 213 6.83 -5.48 20.44
C ALA A 213 6.83 -5.41 18.90
N PRO A 214 7.16 -4.23 18.30
CA PRO A 214 7.32 -4.18 16.86
C PRO A 214 8.45 -5.12 16.45
N GLU A 215 8.22 -5.98 15.46
CA GLU A 215 9.30 -6.73 14.85
C GLU A 215 10.27 -5.75 14.19
N VAL A 216 11.38 -5.46 14.86
CA VAL A 216 12.40 -4.53 14.36
C VAL A 216 13.50 -5.29 13.61
N ALA A 217 14.09 -4.64 12.62
CA ALA A 217 15.31 -5.12 11.98
C ALA A 217 16.51 -4.68 12.83
N TRP A 218 17.36 -5.63 13.24
CA TRP A 218 18.54 -5.38 14.03
C TRP A 218 19.79 -5.36 13.18
N VAL A 219 20.67 -4.40 13.43
CA VAL A 219 22.02 -4.35 12.91
C VAL A 219 22.97 -4.80 14.01
N THR A 220 23.60 -5.93 13.81
CA THR A 220 24.49 -6.58 14.80
C THR A 220 25.96 -6.52 14.41
N ARG A 221 26.26 -6.13 13.14
CA ARG A 221 27.63 -6.12 12.62
C ARG A 221 27.96 -4.82 11.88
N SER A 222 29.22 -4.44 11.96
CA SER A 222 29.83 -3.42 11.13
C SER A 222 30.98 -4.07 10.32
N GLY A 223 30.74 -4.31 9.04
CA GLY A 223 31.64 -5.13 8.22
C GLY A 223 31.74 -6.57 8.75
N GLN A 224 32.93 -7.00 9.15
CA GLN A 224 33.19 -8.34 9.71
C GLN A 224 33.09 -8.39 11.25
N SER A 225 33.09 -7.24 11.92
CA SER A 225 33.07 -7.14 13.38
C SER A 225 31.65 -7.09 13.90
N GLU A 226 31.38 -7.76 15.00
CA GLU A 226 30.12 -7.58 15.73
C GLU A 226 30.14 -6.24 16.47
N LEU A 227 28.96 -5.64 16.61
CA LEU A 227 28.77 -4.43 17.42
C LEU A 227 28.69 -4.85 18.90
N ASP A 228 29.34 -4.12 19.77
CA ASP A 228 29.26 -4.35 21.23
C ASP A 228 27.80 -4.25 21.72
N VAL A 229 27.03 -3.36 21.14
CA VAL A 229 25.60 -3.21 21.41
C VAL A 229 24.86 -3.17 20.08
N PRO A 230 23.93 -4.10 19.83
CA PRO A 230 23.07 -4.06 18.65
C PRO A 230 22.26 -2.76 18.54
N ILE A 231 22.04 -2.31 17.32
CA ILE A 231 21.18 -1.15 17.03
C ILE A 231 20.00 -1.59 16.15
N ALA A 232 18.86 -0.98 16.37
CA ALA A 232 17.64 -1.25 15.60
C ALA A 232 17.48 -0.25 14.46
N VAL A 233 16.91 -0.69 13.35
CA VAL A 233 16.36 0.22 12.33
C VAL A 233 14.99 0.71 12.81
N ARG A 234 14.75 2.01 12.80
CA ARG A 234 13.51 2.62 13.33
C ARG A 234 12.23 2.03 12.72
N PRO A 235 11.30 1.49 13.51
CA PRO A 235 9.95 1.15 13.06
C PRO A 235 8.99 2.35 13.13
N THR A 236 9.33 3.33 13.96
CA THR A 236 8.70 4.63 14.23
C THR A 236 9.69 5.48 15.02
N SER A 237 9.44 6.76 15.23
CA SER A 237 10.47 7.65 15.78
C SER A 237 10.22 8.18 17.18
N GLU A 238 9.17 7.75 17.89
CA GLU A 238 8.87 8.19 19.27
C GLU A 238 10.07 8.01 20.19
N THR A 239 10.69 6.82 20.20
CA THR A 239 11.88 6.48 20.99
C THR A 239 13.10 7.34 20.71
N VAL A 240 13.20 7.90 19.52
CA VAL A 240 14.31 8.79 19.11
C VAL A 240 13.98 10.24 19.43
N MET A 241 12.75 10.66 19.15
CA MET A 241 12.33 12.07 19.22
C MET A 241 12.03 12.52 20.65
N TYR A 242 11.34 11.71 21.44
CA TYR A 242 10.81 12.16 22.72
C TYR A 242 11.87 12.42 23.80
N PRO A 243 12.98 11.67 23.91
CA PRO A 243 14.09 12.09 24.77
C PRO A 243 14.70 13.45 24.40
N VAL A 244 14.62 13.79 23.09
CA VAL A 244 15.10 15.09 22.61
C VAL A 244 14.08 16.19 22.93
N PHE A 245 12.77 15.90 22.85
CA PHE A 245 11.72 16.83 23.27
C PHE A 245 11.89 17.21 24.74
N ALA A 246 12.23 16.25 25.63
CA ALA A 246 12.51 16.52 27.03
C ALA A 246 13.65 17.52 27.24
N ASN A 247 14.63 17.54 26.34
CA ASN A 247 15.73 18.49 26.39
C ASN A 247 15.39 19.87 25.78
N TRP A 248 14.56 19.90 24.75
CA TRP A 248 14.23 21.13 24.01
C TRP A 248 13.10 21.91 24.68
N ILE A 249 12.13 21.22 25.26
CA ILE A 249 10.96 21.82 25.94
C ILE A 249 11.34 22.11 27.39
N ARG A 250 11.54 23.38 27.74
CA ARG A 250 11.92 23.84 29.09
C ARG A 250 10.84 24.66 29.74
N SER A 251 10.17 25.49 28.97
CA SER A 251 9.15 26.42 29.43
C SER A 251 7.91 26.43 28.53
N HIS A 252 6.84 27.04 29.03
CA HIS A 252 5.62 27.24 28.22
C HIS A 252 5.84 28.06 26.93
N ARG A 253 7.01 28.75 26.79
CA ARG A 253 7.36 29.53 25.59
C ARG A 253 7.86 28.65 24.45
N ASP A 254 8.30 27.42 24.76
CA ASP A 254 8.77 26.45 23.77
C ASP A 254 7.60 25.66 23.18
N LEU A 255 6.37 25.94 23.62
CA LEU A 255 5.14 25.27 23.21
C LEU A 255 4.18 26.22 22.49
N PRO A 256 3.44 25.73 21.46
CA PRO A 256 3.46 24.37 20.97
C PRO A 256 4.71 24.06 20.16
N MET A 257 5.29 22.87 20.35
CA MET A 257 6.33 22.32 19.49
C MET A 257 5.66 21.40 18.46
N LYS A 258 5.92 21.64 17.19
CA LYS A 258 5.28 20.90 16.09
C LYS A 258 6.29 20.51 15.05
N LEU A 259 6.65 19.23 15.02
CA LEU A 259 7.66 18.69 14.13
C LEU A 259 7.08 17.62 13.19
N ASN A 260 7.64 17.56 11.99
CA ASN A 260 7.35 16.54 11.00
C ASN A 260 8.64 16.03 10.37
N GLN A 261 8.71 14.76 10.02
CA GLN A 261 9.79 14.26 9.16
C GLN A 261 9.24 13.40 8.02
N TRP A 262 9.85 13.58 6.85
CA TRP A 262 9.67 12.75 5.67
C TRP A 262 10.81 11.75 5.62
N CYS A 263 10.49 10.48 5.81
CA CYS A 263 11.52 9.45 5.93
C CYS A 263 10.99 8.07 5.52
N ASN A 264 11.83 7.06 5.66
CA ASN A 264 11.47 5.65 5.60
C ASN A 264 11.46 5.03 7.00
N VAL A 265 10.74 3.95 7.16
CA VAL A 265 10.76 3.08 8.34
C VAL A 265 10.75 1.63 7.90
N VAL A 266 11.19 0.74 8.81
CA VAL A 266 11.23 -0.70 8.57
C VAL A 266 10.42 -1.41 9.66
N ARG A 267 9.46 -2.25 9.23
CA ARG A 267 8.64 -3.11 10.09
C ARG A 267 8.68 -4.53 9.54
N TRP A 268 9.38 -5.42 10.21
CA TRP A 268 9.69 -6.76 9.70
C TRP A 268 8.64 -7.84 10.02
N GLU A 269 7.45 -7.45 10.38
CA GLU A 269 6.40 -8.33 10.93
C GLU A 269 5.61 -9.16 9.92
N PHE A 270 5.79 -8.96 8.59
CA PHE A 270 4.85 -9.49 7.61
C PHE A 270 5.29 -10.79 6.96
N LYS A 271 4.40 -11.81 6.97
CA LYS A 271 4.58 -13.06 6.23
C LYS A 271 4.31 -12.89 4.73
N HIS A 272 3.37 -12.02 4.36
CA HIS A 272 2.91 -11.84 2.99
C HIS A 272 2.80 -10.34 2.64
N PRO A 273 3.90 -9.70 2.25
CA PRO A 273 3.89 -8.30 1.89
C PRO A 273 3.14 -8.08 0.57
N THR A 274 2.46 -6.94 0.48
CA THR A 274 1.73 -6.48 -0.71
C THR A 274 2.22 -5.08 -1.07
N PRO A 275 2.64 -4.82 -2.32
CA PRO A 275 3.16 -3.52 -2.72
C PRO A 275 2.27 -2.36 -2.28
N PHE A 276 2.85 -1.30 -1.75
CA PHE A 276 2.20 -0.11 -1.15
C PHE A 276 1.32 -0.37 0.07
N ILE A 277 0.60 -1.49 0.14
CA ILE A 277 -0.39 -1.75 1.19
C ILE A 277 0.28 -2.27 2.46
N ARG A 278 1.20 -3.22 2.31
CA ARG A 278 1.90 -3.88 3.42
C ARG A 278 3.32 -4.19 3.02
N SER A 279 4.23 -3.27 3.28
CA SER A 279 5.64 -3.34 2.93
C SER A 279 6.50 -3.39 4.18
N ARG A 280 7.64 -4.07 4.11
CA ARG A 280 8.61 -4.10 5.22
C ARG A 280 9.36 -2.79 5.34
N GLU A 281 9.71 -2.17 4.21
CA GLU A 281 10.22 -0.83 4.12
C GLU A 281 9.26 0.03 3.32
N PHE A 282 8.95 1.23 3.80
CA PHE A 282 8.07 2.17 3.11
C PHE A 282 8.42 3.62 3.45
N LEU A 283 8.06 4.51 2.53
CA LEU A 283 8.13 5.95 2.75
C LEU A 283 6.87 6.41 3.48
N TRP A 284 7.06 7.36 4.37
CA TRP A 284 5.97 8.00 5.08
C TRP A 284 6.33 9.43 5.50
N GLN A 285 5.37 10.12 6.06
CA GLN A 285 5.60 11.23 6.95
C GLN A 285 5.08 10.84 8.33
N GLU A 286 5.78 11.32 9.32
CA GLU A 286 5.37 11.24 10.73
C GLU A 286 5.48 12.63 11.36
N GLY A 287 4.38 13.06 11.97
CA GLY A 287 4.33 14.28 12.74
C GLY A 287 4.27 13.98 14.22
N HIS A 288 4.99 14.77 15.02
CA HIS A 288 5.04 14.66 16.46
C HIS A 288 4.95 16.04 17.06
N THR A 289 3.96 16.23 17.91
CA THR A 289 3.66 17.57 18.45
C THR A 289 3.46 17.55 19.95
N ALA A 290 3.73 18.69 20.60
CA ALA A 290 3.56 18.87 22.03
C ALA A 290 2.86 20.20 22.35
N PHE A 291 1.92 20.16 23.28
CA PHE A 291 1.06 21.28 23.67
C PHE A 291 1.02 21.47 25.19
N THR A 292 0.65 22.66 25.63
CA THR A 292 0.43 22.98 27.04
C THR A 292 -0.85 22.39 27.59
N ASN A 293 -1.85 22.13 26.74
CA ASN A 293 -3.18 21.68 27.19
C ASN A 293 -3.82 20.70 26.22
N LYS A 294 -4.78 19.94 26.74
CA LYS A 294 -5.52 18.92 25.98
C LYS A 294 -6.36 19.50 24.83
N ALA A 295 -6.97 20.66 25.03
CA ALA A 295 -7.91 21.21 24.07
C ALA A 295 -7.22 21.56 22.75
N ASP A 296 -6.00 22.12 22.79
CA ASP A 296 -5.22 22.43 21.59
C ASP A 296 -4.70 21.14 20.93
N ALA A 297 -4.29 20.14 21.72
CA ALA A 297 -3.91 18.84 21.20
C ALA A 297 -5.08 18.16 20.47
N ASP A 298 -6.26 18.09 21.08
CA ASP A 298 -7.48 17.51 20.48
C ASP A 298 -7.90 18.25 19.21
N LYS A 299 -7.73 19.58 19.17
CA LYS A 299 -8.02 20.38 17.96
C LYS A 299 -7.10 20.00 16.81
N GLU A 300 -5.81 19.84 17.08
CA GLU A 300 -4.84 19.43 16.06
C GLU A 300 -5.13 18.02 15.55
N VAL A 301 -5.43 17.04 16.42
CA VAL A 301 -5.77 15.67 16.01
C VAL A 301 -6.87 15.66 14.93
N ARG A 302 -7.93 16.45 15.15
CA ARG A 302 -9.05 16.54 14.20
C ARG A 302 -8.67 17.29 12.93
N HIS A 303 -7.87 18.35 13.04
CA HIS A 303 -7.39 19.12 11.90
C HIS A 303 -6.50 18.27 10.99
N ILE A 304 -5.55 17.54 11.55
CA ILE A 304 -4.68 16.63 10.79
C ILE A 304 -5.50 15.50 10.14
N LEU A 305 -6.50 14.97 10.85
CA LEU A 305 -7.41 13.98 10.26
C LEU A 305 -8.13 14.54 9.03
N ASP A 306 -8.58 15.80 9.10
CA ASP A 306 -9.22 16.48 7.96
C ASP A 306 -8.22 16.70 6.82
N LEU A 307 -6.97 17.07 7.09
CA LEU A 307 -5.94 17.15 6.06
C LEU A 307 -5.70 15.80 5.38
N TYR A 308 -5.71 14.69 6.10
CA TYR A 308 -5.63 13.36 5.50
C TYR A 308 -6.87 13.03 4.65
N ARG A 309 -8.07 13.37 5.11
CA ARG A 309 -9.29 13.27 4.30
C ARG A 309 -9.13 14.05 2.99
N ARG A 310 -8.61 15.27 3.03
CA ARG A 310 -8.36 16.10 1.85
C ARG A 310 -7.33 15.49 0.90
N VAL A 311 -6.27 14.86 1.40
CA VAL A 311 -5.31 14.11 0.56
C VAL A 311 -6.04 13.04 -0.25
N TYR A 312 -6.92 12.27 0.40
CA TYR A 312 -7.67 11.22 -0.27
C TYR A 312 -8.73 11.78 -1.23
N GLU A 313 -9.57 12.71 -0.77
CA GLU A 313 -10.70 13.19 -1.57
C GLU A 313 -10.28 14.18 -2.65
N GLU A 314 -9.46 15.19 -2.31
CA GLU A 314 -9.11 16.26 -3.24
C GLU A 314 -7.99 15.86 -4.21
N LEU A 315 -6.97 15.14 -3.74
CA LEU A 315 -5.81 14.79 -4.55
C LEU A 315 -5.98 13.44 -5.24
N LEU A 316 -6.39 12.42 -4.48
CA LEU A 316 -6.53 11.04 -4.96
C LEU A 316 -7.94 10.71 -5.47
N ALA A 317 -8.92 11.59 -5.31
CA ALA A 317 -10.32 11.37 -5.66
C ALA A 317 -10.91 10.08 -5.04
N VAL A 318 -10.45 9.69 -3.86
CA VAL A 318 -10.90 8.53 -3.10
C VAL A 318 -11.75 8.98 -1.92
N PRO A 319 -13.04 8.66 -1.89
CA PRO A 319 -13.89 8.94 -0.73
C PRO A 319 -13.38 8.16 0.49
N VAL A 320 -13.32 8.83 1.64
CA VAL A 320 -12.91 8.21 2.91
C VAL A 320 -13.87 8.55 4.03
N ILE A 321 -13.94 7.67 5.01
CA ILE A 321 -14.77 7.83 6.21
C ILE A 321 -13.84 8.14 7.38
N PRO A 322 -13.90 9.35 7.96
CA PRO A 322 -13.20 9.63 9.20
C PRO A 322 -13.88 8.94 10.39
N GLY A 323 -13.08 8.41 11.30
CA GLY A 323 -13.57 7.67 12.45
C GLY A 323 -12.61 7.66 13.62
N VAL A 324 -13.04 7.03 14.72
CA VAL A 324 -12.24 6.78 15.90
C VAL A 324 -12.06 5.28 16.05
N LYS A 325 -10.83 4.82 16.28
CA LYS A 325 -10.53 3.41 16.50
C LYS A 325 -11.03 2.94 17.87
N SER A 326 -11.42 1.67 17.91
CA SER A 326 -11.76 1.01 19.17
C SER A 326 -10.55 0.92 20.10
N GLU A 327 -10.79 0.67 21.40
CA GLU A 327 -9.74 0.49 22.41
C GLU A 327 -8.74 -0.61 22.03
N LYS A 328 -9.18 -1.66 21.31
CA LYS A 328 -8.32 -2.77 20.87
C LYS A 328 -7.46 -2.45 19.67
N GLU A 329 -7.83 -1.43 18.89
CA GLU A 329 -7.15 -1.08 17.63
C GLU A 329 -6.45 0.28 17.67
N LYS A 330 -6.61 1.04 18.77
CA LYS A 330 -5.91 2.30 18.94
C LYS A 330 -4.41 2.08 19.04
N PHE A 331 -3.64 3.12 18.77
CA PHE A 331 -2.19 3.11 18.96
C PHE A 331 -1.84 2.80 20.42
N ALA A 332 -0.97 1.81 20.63
CA ALA A 332 -0.54 1.39 21.96
C ALA A 332 0.10 2.57 22.72
N GLY A 333 -0.29 2.76 23.98
CA GLY A 333 0.12 3.91 24.78
C GLY A 333 -0.57 5.23 24.46
N GLY A 334 -1.38 5.30 23.40
CA GLY A 334 -2.17 6.48 23.06
C GLY A 334 -3.46 6.59 23.87
N LEU A 335 -3.98 7.82 24.05
CA LEU A 335 -5.27 8.07 24.66
C LEU A 335 -6.42 7.64 23.75
N TYR A 336 -6.39 8.09 22.48
CA TYR A 336 -7.28 7.64 21.43
C TYR A 336 -6.62 7.82 20.05
N THR A 337 -7.14 7.10 19.05
CA THR A 337 -6.66 7.17 17.67
C THR A 337 -7.82 7.51 16.74
N THR A 338 -7.62 8.50 15.89
CA THR A 338 -8.51 8.80 14.77
C THR A 338 -7.92 8.26 13.47
N THR A 339 -8.78 7.93 12.51
CA THR A 339 -8.38 7.32 11.24
C THR A 339 -9.26 7.83 10.11
N VAL A 340 -8.75 7.80 8.89
CA VAL A 340 -9.54 7.83 7.66
C VAL A 340 -9.51 6.46 7.01
N GLU A 341 -10.66 5.91 6.68
CA GLU A 341 -10.82 4.58 6.10
C GLU A 341 -11.39 4.70 4.68
N ALA A 342 -10.68 4.10 3.73
CA ALA A 342 -11.15 3.98 2.36
C ALA A 342 -11.88 2.66 2.15
N PHE A 343 -12.94 2.66 1.36
CA PHE A 343 -13.64 1.45 0.96
C PHE A 343 -13.17 0.97 -0.41
N VAL A 344 -12.78 -0.29 -0.52
CA VAL A 344 -12.42 -0.93 -1.79
C VAL A 344 -13.60 -1.74 -2.30
N PRO A 345 -14.34 -1.26 -3.33
CA PRO A 345 -15.60 -1.87 -3.76
C PRO A 345 -15.46 -3.33 -4.19
N HIS A 346 -14.37 -3.67 -4.87
CA HIS A 346 -14.14 -5.00 -5.42
C HIS A 346 -13.89 -6.07 -4.36
N THR A 347 -13.31 -5.70 -3.21
CA THR A 347 -13.09 -6.62 -2.08
C THR A 347 -14.19 -6.54 -1.04
N GLY A 348 -15.00 -5.48 -1.06
CA GLY A 348 -16.01 -5.20 -0.04
C GLY A 348 -15.43 -4.83 1.33
N ARG A 349 -14.18 -4.32 1.39
CA ARG A 349 -13.45 -4.08 2.64
C ARG A 349 -12.97 -2.65 2.77
N GLY A 350 -12.88 -2.21 4.04
CA GLY A 350 -12.20 -0.98 4.41
C GLY A 350 -10.69 -1.17 4.49
N ILE A 351 -9.95 -0.14 4.12
CA ILE A 351 -8.50 -0.05 4.30
C ILE A 351 -8.19 1.25 5.03
N GLN A 352 -7.39 1.14 6.11
CA GLN A 352 -6.87 2.30 6.83
C GLN A 352 -6.00 3.15 5.92
N GLY A 353 -6.39 4.41 5.74
CA GLY A 353 -5.69 5.38 4.90
C GLY A 353 -4.55 6.09 5.64
N ALA A 354 -4.87 6.72 6.75
CA ALA A 354 -3.94 7.45 7.60
C ALA A 354 -4.50 7.58 9.01
N THR A 355 -3.64 7.90 9.99
CA THR A 355 -4.03 8.02 11.39
C THR A 355 -3.51 9.29 12.04
N SER A 356 -4.30 9.83 12.95
CA SER A 356 -3.91 10.91 13.85
C SER A 356 -4.24 10.49 15.29
N HIS A 357 -3.20 10.44 16.14
CA HIS A 357 -3.28 9.91 17.49
C HIS A 357 -3.20 11.04 18.50
N CYS A 358 -4.10 11.04 19.48
CA CYS A 358 -3.90 11.76 20.73
C CYS A 358 -3.13 10.83 21.68
N LEU A 359 -1.89 11.12 21.94
CA LEU A 359 -1.07 10.35 22.89
C LEU A 359 -1.37 10.70 24.35
N GLY A 360 -2.07 11.82 24.56
CA GLY A 360 -2.30 12.33 25.89
C GLY A 360 -1.01 12.78 26.56
N GLN A 361 -0.79 12.32 27.80
CA GLN A 361 0.43 12.58 28.57
C GLN A 361 1.23 11.29 28.86
N ASN A 362 0.86 10.18 28.25
CA ASN A 362 1.47 8.88 28.56
C ASN A 362 2.95 8.85 28.17
N PHE A 363 3.27 9.26 26.96
CA PHE A 363 4.67 9.36 26.50
C PHE A 363 5.42 10.50 27.21
N ALA A 364 4.75 11.61 27.53
CA ALA A 364 5.35 12.69 28.31
C ALA A 364 5.81 12.20 29.69
N LYS A 365 5.01 11.36 30.35
CA LYS A 365 5.39 10.74 31.64
C LYS A 365 6.55 9.75 31.46
N MET A 366 6.51 8.92 30.43
CA MET A 366 7.53 7.92 30.12
C MET A 366 8.90 8.57 29.87
N PHE A 367 8.94 9.62 29.05
CA PHE A 367 10.16 10.31 28.66
C PHE A 367 10.47 11.58 29.46
N GLN A 368 9.70 11.85 30.53
CA GLN A 368 9.90 13.01 31.41
C GLN A 368 9.85 14.35 30.67
N ILE A 369 8.89 14.52 29.73
CA ILE A 369 8.75 15.75 28.95
C ILE A 369 7.94 16.76 29.73
N GLU A 370 8.64 17.55 30.52
CA GLU A 370 8.08 18.56 31.42
C GLU A 370 8.48 19.97 31.01
N TYR A 371 7.62 20.93 31.30
CA TYR A 371 7.89 22.34 31.09
C TYR A 371 7.52 23.18 32.29
N GLU A 372 8.20 24.29 32.49
CA GLU A 372 7.81 25.32 33.47
C GLU A 372 6.58 26.07 32.97
N ASN A 373 5.49 25.98 33.72
CA ASN A 373 4.25 26.69 33.40
C ASN A 373 4.30 28.17 33.80
N LYS A 374 3.30 28.95 33.40
CA LYS A 374 3.23 30.41 33.69
C LYS A 374 3.25 30.78 35.18
N ASN A 375 2.98 29.83 36.06
CA ASN A 375 2.92 30.03 37.52
C ASN A 375 4.20 29.54 38.22
N GLY A 376 5.26 29.18 37.46
CA GLY A 376 6.52 28.68 38.00
C GLY A 376 6.52 27.22 38.45
N GLY A 377 5.42 26.48 38.21
CA GLY A 377 5.34 25.05 38.52
C GLY A 377 5.70 24.18 37.29
N ARG A 378 5.96 22.88 37.52
CA ARG A 378 6.22 21.91 36.46
C ARG A 378 4.90 21.28 35.99
N SER A 379 4.80 21.07 34.68
CA SER A 379 3.65 20.43 34.05
C SER A 379 4.11 19.53 32.89
N MET A 380 3.43 18.40 32.73
CA MET A 380 3.64 17.50 31.57
C MET A 380 2.98 18.06 30.32
N VAL A 381 3.62 17.87 29.17
CA VAL A 381 3.05 18.24 27.86
C VAL A 381 1.92 17.28 27.45
N TRP A 382 1.02 17.76 26.59
CA TRP A 382 0.07 16.95 25.84
C TRP A 382 0.62 16.70 24.46
N GLN A 383 0.61 15.44 24.00
CA GLN A 383 1.28 15.05 22.77
C GLN A 383 0.33 14.43 21.76
N ASN A 384 0.64 14.63 20.49
CA ASN A 384 0.03 13.92 19.36
C ASN A 384 1.12 13.32 18.49
N SER A 385 0.77 12.25 17.79
CA SER A 385 1.53 11.75 16.64
C SER A 385 0.58 11.43 15.49
N TRP A 386 1.05 11.59 14.27
CA TRP A 386 0.21 11.39 13.09
C TRP A 386 1.04 11.00 11.88
N GLY A 387 0.50 10.09 11.03
CA GLY A 387 1.25 9.50 9.94
C GLY A 387 0.42 9.12 8.72
N CYS A 388 1.06 9.28 7.57
CA CYS A 388 0.57 8.89 6.26
C CYS A 388 1.69 8.25 5.44
N THR A 389 1.42 7.16 4.75
CA THR A 389 2.41 6.36 4.05
C THR A 389 2.12 6.26 2.56
N THR A 390 3.02 5.65 1.80
CA THR A 390 2.80 5.28 0.40
C THR A 390 1.63 4.31 0.18
N ARG A 391 0.97 3.83 1.26
CA ARG A 391 -0.32 3.11 1.17
C ARG A 391 -1.39 3.91 0.43
N THR A 392 -1.35 5.25 0.51
CA THR A 392 -2.22 6.15 -0.25
C THR A 392 -2.23 5.83 -1.75
N ILE A 393 -1.06 5.54 -2.32
CA ILE A 393 -0.91 5.15 -3.74
C ILE A 393 -1.61 3.82 -3.99
N GLY A 394 -1.37 2.82 -3.14
CA GLY A 394 -1.99 1.50 -3.27
C GLY A 394 -3.52 1.55 -3.20
N VAL A 395 -4.06 2.34 -2.27
CA VAL A 395 -5.51 2.54 -2.13
C VAL A 395 -6.09 3.20 -3.38
N ALA A 396 -5.44 4.24 -3.92
CA ALA A 396 -5.89 4.90 -5.15
C ALA A 396 -5.93 3.92 -6.34
N ILE A 397 -4.93 3.04 -6.46
CA ILE A 397 -4.90 2.00 -7.50
C ILE A 397 -6.06 1.02 -7.33
N MET A 398 -6.32 0.55 -6.10
CA MET A 398 -7.39 -0.40 -5.81
C MET A 398 -8.79 0.16 -6.05
N VAL A 399 -8.96 1.47 -5.88
CA VAL A 399 -10.28 2.14 -6.06
C VAL A 399 -10.52 2.51 -7.52
N HIS A 400 -9.50 3.02 -8.21
CA HIS A 400 -9.67 3.58 -9.55
C HIS A 400 -9.27 2.65 -10.70
N GLY A 401 -8.37 1.69 -10.46
CA GLY A 401 -7.90 0.76 -11.48
C GLY A 401 -9.05 -0.06 -12.08
N ASP A 402 -8.91 -0.42 -13.35
CA ASP A 402 -9.86 -1.26 -14.08
C ASP A 402 -9.17 -2.46 -14.76
N ASN A 403 -9.92 -3.27 -15.48
CA ASN A 403 -9.38 -4.42 -16.20
C ASN A 403 -8.46 -4.04 -17.40
N LYS A 404 -8.32 -2.76 -17.69
CA LYS A 404 -7.36 -2.24 -18.69
C LYS A 404 -6.05 -1.78 -18.05
N GLY A 405 -6.05 -1.61 -16.73
CA GLY A 405 -4.86 -1.28 -15.94
C GLY A 405 -5.05 -0.09 -15.01
N LEU A 406 -3.98 0.68 -14.87
CA LEU A 406 -3.89 1.81 -13.97
C LEU A 406 -4.77 2.98 -14.43
N VAL A 407 -5.56 3.53 -13.50
CA VAL A 407 -6.30 4.78 -13.67
C VAL A 407 -5.90 5.72 -12.55
N LEU A 408 -5.48 6.94 -12.91
CA LEU A 408 -5.03 7.95 -11.96
C LEU A 408 -5.84 9.23 -12.07
N PRO A 409 -6.20 9.85 -10.93
CA PRO A 409 -6.75 11.20 -10.92
C PRO A 409 -5.74 12.21 -11.50
N PRO A 410 -6.19 13.23 -12.25
CA PRO A 410 -5.29 14.20 -12.88
C PRO A 410 -4.36 14.93 -11.91
N ARG A 411 -4.82 15.20 -10.68
CA ARG A 411 -4.02 15.93 -9.67
C ARG A 411 -2.79 15.15 -9.20
N VAL A 412 -2.84 13.82 -9.21
CA VAL A 412 -1.74 12.97 -8.74
C VAL A 412 -0.96 12.36 -9.90
N ALA A 413 -1.53 12.39 -11.10
CA ALA A 413 -0.88 11.86 -12.29
C ALA A 413 0.39 12.67 -12.61
N PRO A 414 1.52 12.00 -12.92
CA PRO A 414 2.75 12.68 -13.33
C PRO A 414 2.59 13.50 -14.60
N LEU A 415 1.72 13.05 -15.51
CA LEU A 415 1.34 13.74 -16.74
C LEU A 415 -0.18 13.93 -16.75
N GLN A 416 -0.64 15.18 -16.78
CA GLN A 416 -2.07 15.51 -16.77
C GLN A 416 -2.69 15.38 -18.16
N VAL A 417 -1.95 15.73 -19.19
CA VAL A 417 -2.43 15.73 -20.58
C VAL A 417 -1.37 15.14 -21.49
N VAL A 418 -1.80 14.22 -22.34
CA VAL A 418 -0.96 13.67 -23.41
C VAL A 418 -1.60 14.00 -24.73
N VAL A 419 -0.89 14.71 -25.60
CA VAL A 419 -1.33 15.02 -26.96
C VAL A 419 -0.74 13.98 -27.92
N VAL A 420 -1.61 13.20 -28.55
CA VAL A 420 -1.22 12.19 -29.54
C VAL A 420 -1.64 12.66 -30.92
N THR A 421 -0.68 12.86 -31.80
CA THR A 421 -0.96 13.16 -33.22
C THR A 421 -1.28 11.87 -33.96
N ILE A 422 -2.43 11.84 -34.61
CA ILE A 422 -2.86 10.69 -35.42
C ILE A 422 -2.50 11.00 -36.88
N PRO A 423 -1.47 10.32 -37.45
CA PRO A 423 -1.13 10.52 -38.86
C PRO A 423 -2.28 10.01 -39.74
N ASN A 424 -2.63 10.79 -40.76
CA ASN A 424 -3.56 10.40 -41.79
C ASN A 424 -2.75 9.99 -43.02
N SER A 425 -3.04 8.84 -43.63
CA SER A 425 -2.40 8.34 -44.84
C SER A 425 -2.48 9.29 -46.04
N LYS A 426 -3.36 10.30 -45.98
CA LYS A 426 -3.53 11.35 -47.01
C LYS A 426 -2.72 12.63 -46.72
N LEU A 427 -1.99 12.71 -45.59
CA LEU A 427 -1.14 13.86 -45.28
C LEU A 427 0.20 13.71 -45.99
N SER A 428 0.68 14.79 -46.62
CA SER A 428 2.05 14.85 -47.11
C SER A 428 3.05 14.75 -45.94
N ALA A 429 4.26 14.28 -46.17
CA ALA A 429 5.32 14.23 -45.17
C ALA A 429 5.59 15.61 -44.53
N GLU A 430 5.42 16.68 -45.31
CA GLU A 430 5.57 18.05 -44.84
C GLU A 430 4.45 18.51 -43.91
N ASP A 431 3.20 18.16 -44.23
CA ASP A 431 2.05 18.44 -43.35
C ASP A 431 2.09 17.60 -42.08
N ALA A 432 2.56 16.35 -42.15
CA ALA A 432 2.81 15.51 -41.00
C ALA A 432 3.87 16.12 -40.07
N LYS A 433 4.94 16.68 -40.63
CA LYS A 433 5.98 17.38 -39.90
C LYS A 433 5.47 18.69 -39.27
N LYS A 434 4.64 19.46 -39.99
CA LYS A 434 3.95 20.65 -39.49
C LYS A 434 2.98 20.29 -38.37
N LEU A 435 2.24 19.19 -38.46
CA LEU A 435 1.32 18.71 -37.45
C LEU A 435 2.06 18.34 -36.15
N ASN A 436 3.19 17.64 -36.29
CA ASN A 436 4.04 17.29 -35.14
C ASN A 436 4.74 18.51 -34.52
N GLY A 437 5.08 19.53 -35.34
CA GLY A 437 5.65 20.78 -34.89
C GLY A 437 4.65 21.79 -34.33
N ALA A 438 3.35 21.60 -34.58
CA ALA A 438 2.30 22.53 -34.16
C ALA A 438 2.06 22.54 -32.63
N TYR A 439 2.54 21.51 -31.93
CA TYR A 439 2.40 21.37 -30.48
C TYR A 439 3.79 21.13 -29.81
N PRO A 440 4.75 22.05 -29.94
CA PRO A 440 5.99 21.94 -29.19
C PRO A 440 5.70 22.14 -27.69
N PRO A 441 6.54 21.62 -26.79
CA PRO A 441 6.42 21.82 -25.35
C PRO A 441 6.34 23.29 -24.92
N SER A 442 6.86 24.21 -25.75
CA SER A 442 6.82 25.66 -25.59
C SER A 442 5.54 26.32 -26.08
N ASN A 443 4.54 25.58 -26.59
CA ASN A 443 3.28 26.15 -27.05
C ASN A 443 2.53 26.79 -25.87
N PRO A 444 2.16 28.10 -25.91
CA PRO A 444 1.50 28.80 -24.81
C PRO A 444 0.20 28.13 -24.35
N PHE A 445 -0.53 27.47 -25.23
CA PHE A 445 -1.74 26.73 -24.87
C PHE A 445 -1.40 25.50 -24.00
N LEU A 446 -0.30 24.81 -24.29
CA LEU A 446 0.14 23.65 -23.51
C LEU A 446 0.78 24.07 -22.20
N SER A 447 1.50 25.21 -22.17
CA SER A 447 2.08 25.78 -20.93
C SER A 447 1.02 26.36 -20.00
N ALA A 448 -0.13 26.82 -20.52
CA ALA A 448 -1.25 27.31 -19.73
C ALA A 448 -2.05 26.20 -19.03
N VAL A 449 -1.98 24.96 -19.52
CA VAL A 449 -2.73 23.81 -18.96
C VAL A 449 -2.00 23.17 -17.78
N HIS A 450 -0.71 23.15 -17.73
CA HIS A 450 0.20 22.80 -16.62
C HIS A 450 1.60 22.48 -17.16
N PRO A 451 2.69 22.62 -16.35
CA PRO A 451 4.07 22.44 -16.83
C PRO A 451 4.46 21.03 -17.29
N ARG A 452 3.56 20.06 -17.22
CA ARG A 452 3.85 18.65 -17.57
C ARG A 452 3.02 18.12 -18.74
N VAL A 453 3.03 18.82 -19.87
CA VAL A 453 2.49 18.31 -21.13
C VAL A 453 3.60 17.70 -21.97
N VAL A 454 3.45 16.45 -22.36
CA VAL A 454 4.40 15.75 -23.24
C VAL A 454 3.76 15.52 -24.60
N THR A 455 4.45 15.91 -25.67
CA THR A 455 4.11 15.57 -27.05
C THR A 455 4.97 14.37 -27.47
N SER A 456 4.36 13.26 -27.84
CA SER A 456 5.08 12.09 -28.36
C SER A 456 5.02 12.05 -29.88
N PRO A 457 6.17 12.11 -30.56
CA PRO A 457 6.22 11.98 -32.02
C PRO A 457 6.27 10.54 -32.53
N HIS A 458 6.32 9.51 -31.67
CA HIS A 458 6.50 8.12 -32.08
C HIS A 458 5.43 7.17 -31.53
N PRO A 459 4.74 6.41 -32.42
CA PRO A 459 3.74 5.42 -31.99
C PRO A 459 4.35 4.13 -31.40
N SER A 460 5.68 3.97 -31.40
CA SER A 460 6.37 2.74 -31.00
C SER A 460 6.93 2.71 -29.58
N ARG A 461 6.81 3.79 -28.80
CA ARG A 461 7.04 3.72 -27.36
C ARG A 461 5.69 3.48 -26.70
N SER A 462 5.49 2.26 -26.26
CA SER A 462 4.32 1.83 -25.52
C SER A 462 4.21 2.62 -24.22
N PHE A 463 3.44 3.70 -24.25
CA PHE A 463 2.96 4.31 -23.02
C PHE A 463 1.83 3.41 -22.51
N CYS A 464 1.99 2.90 -21.31
CA CYS A 464 0.87 2.34 -20.57
C CYS A 464 -0.12 3.50 -20.37
N PHE A 465 -1.20 3.52 -21.14
CA PHE A 465 -2.20 4.57 -21.06
C PHE A 465 -2.92 4.46 -19.71
N ALA A 466 -2.49 5.24 -18.73
CA ALA A 466 -3.41 5.63 -17.69
C ALA A 466 -4.53 6.41 -18.38
N ARG A 467 -5.74 5.88 -18.36
CA ARG A 467 -6.91 6.49 -19.00
C ARG A 467 -7.26 7.77 -18.25
N PHE A 468 -6.72 8.88 -18.73
CA PHE A 468 -7.11 10.20 -18.22
C PHE A 468 -8.54 10.51 -18.69
N GLY A 469 -9.37 11.07 -17.81
CA GLY A 469 -10.72 11.51 -18.10
C GLY A 469 -10.83 12.61 -19.17
N PHE A 470 -9.75 12.98 -19.83
CA PHE A 470 -9.73 13.96 -20.92
C PHE A 470 -8.80 13.53 -22.04
N LEU A 471 -9.37 12.87 -23.03
CA LEU A 471 -8.76 12.73 -24.36
C LEU A 471 -9.22 13.94 -25.18
N VAL A 472 -8.39 14.96 -25.34
CA VAL A 472 -8.66 16.04 -26.29
C VAL A 472 -8.35 15.52 -27.69
N LEU A 473 -9.32 14.90 -28.35
CA LEU A 473 -9.27 14.61 -29.77
C LEU A 473 -9.53 15.90 -30.56
N ALA A 474 -8.50 16.60 -30.96
CA ALA A 474 -8.62 17.68 -31.94
C ALA A 474 -8.92 17.09 -33.32
N ARG A 475 -10.19 16.90 -33.64
CA ARG A 475 -10.65 16.56 -34.99
C ARG A 475 -10.74 17.85 -35.81
N ARG A 476 -9.85 18.02 -36.78
CA ARG A 476 -9.93 19.13 -37.76
C ARG A 476 -11.17 18.95 -38.61
N ARG A 477 -12.19 19.80 -38.49
CA ARG A 477 -13.25 20.02 -39.49
C ARG A 477 -12.88 21.27 -40.27
N ARG A 478 -12.84 21.17 -41.59
CA ARG A 478 -12.74 22.32 -42.49
C ARG A 478 -14.10 23.04 -42.49
N CYS A 479 -14.14 24.23 -41.96
CA CYS A 479 -15.24 25.17 -42.24
C CYS A 479 -14.95 25.94 -43.54
N ALA A 480 -15.97 26.25 -44.30
CA ALA A 480 -15.89 26.87 -45.63
C ALA A 480 -15.29 28.29 -45.66
N ALA A 481 -14.91 28.86 -44.53
CA ALA A 481 -14.41 30.23 -44.41
C ALA A 481 -12.99 30.38 -43.84
N GLY A 482 -12.17 29.33 -43.83
CA GLY A 482 -10.73 29.45 -43.50
C GLY A 482 -10.39 29.72 -42.00
N GLU A 483 -11.38 29.87 -41.14
CA GLU A 483 -11.15 30.05 -39.71
C GLU A 483 -11.28 28.74 -38.91
N TYR A 484 -10.41 28.53 -37.90
CA TYR A 484 -10.40 27.35 -37.08
C TYR A 484 -11.22 27.58 -35.80
N ALA A 485 -12.40 26.96 -35.69
CA ALA A 485 -13.17 26.94 -34.45
C ALA A 485 -12.89 25.67 -33.63
N TYR A 486 -12.58 25.86 -32.37
CA TYR A 486 -12.43 24.79 -31.40
C TYR A 486 -13.75 24.62 -30.65
N GLN A 487 -14.38 23.46 -30.74
CA GLN A 487 -15.48 23.10 -29.84
C GLN A 487 -14.93 22.32 -28.64
N THR A 488 -14.86 22.97 -27.52
CA THR A 488 -14.70 22.31 -26.22
C THR A 488 -16.07 21.84 -25.76
N ARG A 489 -16.28 20.53 -25.65
CA ARG A 489 -17.41 20.02 -24.87
C ARG A 489 -17.06 20.16 -23.40
N GLN A 490 -17.76 21.03 -22.70
CA GLN A 490 -17.73 21.07 -21.25
C GLN A 490 -18.24 19.73 -20.69
N PRO A 491 -17.62 19.18 -19.63
CA PRO A 491 -18.18 18.04 -18.93
C PRO A 491 -19.45 18.49 -18.21
N TYR A 492 -20.51 17.73 -18.36
CA TYR A 492 -21.73 17.84 -17.57
C TYR A 492 -21.38 17.49 -16.12
N ILE A 493 -21.32 18.48 -15.26
CA ILE A 493 -21.34 18.29 -13.80
C ILE A 493 -22.83 18.25 -13.47
N ALA A 494 -23.35 17.06 -13.17
CA ALA A 494 -24.65 16.92 -12.56
C ALA A 494 -24.53 17.38 -11.10
N GLU A 495 -25.01 18.58 -10.80
CA GLU A 495 -25.26 18.99 -9.43
C GLU A 495 -26.45 18.19 -8.91
N THR A 496 -26.21 17.30 -7.98
CA THR A 496 -27.27 16.73 -7.14
C THR A 496 -27.42 17.64 -5.93
N PRO A 497 -28.61 18.21 -5.67
CA PRO A 497 -28.83 18.93 -4.45
C PRO A 497 -28.97 17.94 -3.29
N TYR A 498 -28.13 18.05 -2.29
CA TYR A 498 -28.39 17.47 -0.98
C TYR A 498 -29.23 18.43 -0.16
N HIS A 499 -30.43 17.98 0.18
CA HIS A 499 -31.19 18.44 1.34
C HIS A 499 -30.81 17.60 2.57
#